data_7d98497a5cbc43128ad2db4a756d7479
#
_entry.id   7d98497a5cbc43128ad2db4a756d7479
#
_cell.length_a   1.000
_cell.length_b   1.000
_cell.length_c   1.000
_cell.angle_alpha   90.00
_cell.angle_beta   90.00
_cell.angle_gamma   90.00
#
_symmetry.space_group_name_H-M   'P 1'
#
loop_
_entity.id
_entity.type
_entity.pdbx_description
1 polymer ?
#
loop_
_entity_poly.entity_id
_entity_poly.type
_entity_poly.pdbx_seq_one_letter_code
_entity_poly.pdbx_strand_id
1 'polypeptide(L)'
;MITAKGLALLRRAQVVVYDQLASAELLQEAPAEAEIIFVGKKAGVHALPQEDINDLLVARAKAGLTVVRLKGGDPFVFGRGGEEAEALAQAGLPFEVVPGVTSAVAVPAYAGIPVTHRRYTTLVTLVTGHEDPAKEVSTIPWEALGKNPGTLVFLMGVKNLADICGQLVEKGRDPRTPAAVIERGTSLWQRTVTGTLTDIAHLARDARIKPPAILVVGGVVELRDRLKWWETRPLWGKTVVVTRSRPQASRLVELLAAAGARCLEVPTLEIGPPDDFAPLDQALKDLAQYQWVVFTSANGVAGFMARLLAQGRDLRALGNLKIAAIGPATAESLQAHGLKADVVPAAFKAEVLLEALSPQVTPGSKLLLARAQIAREVLPKGLVKLGVEVTVAPVYRSRLPREIPLEAEAALKEGRVDVLTFTSSATVHKFVNLLGRERFHALAAGSVVASIGPITSATLKEYGVAPQIEPKDYTIPTLVEAIVDYFRR
;
A
#
# COMPACT_ATOMS: atom_id res chain seq x y z
N MET A 1 4.38 7.38 -7.51
CA MET A 1 4.67 7.29 -8.97
C MET A 1 6.11 6.81 -9.15
N ILE A 2 6.33 5.87 -10.04
CA ILE A 2 7.65 5.37 -10.44
C ILE A 2 7.64 5.20 -11.96
N THR A 3 8.78 5.39 -12.63
CA THR A 3 8.89 5.09 -14.06
C THR A 3 8.92 3.58 -14.31
N ALA A 4 8.49 3.14 -15.49
CA ALA A 4 8.52 1.72 -15.87
C ALA A 4 9.95 1.12 -15.74
N LYS A 5 10.97 1.89 -16.13
CA LYS A 5 12.38 1.50 -15.98
C LYS A 5 12.77 1.36 -14.51
N GLY A 6 12.40 2.34 -13.65
CA GLY A 6 12.67 2.28 -12.21
C GLY A 6 12.04 1.05 -11.55
N LEU A 7 10.79 0.74 -11.91
CA LEU A 7 10.10 -0.44 -11.42
C LEU A 7 10.78 -1.75 -11.86
N ALA A 8 11.19 -1.84 -13.13
CA ALA A 8 11.87 -3.01 -13.65
C ALA A 8 13.21 -3.28 -12.96
N LEU A 9 13.96 -2.21 -12.61
CA LEU A 9 15.21 -2.33 -11.87
C LEU A 9 14.97 -2.70 -10.40
N LEU A 10 13.96 -2.10 -9.77
CA LEU A 10 13.59 -2.41 -8.38
C LEU A 10 13.25 -3.90 -8.20
N ARG A 11 12.53 -4.48 -9.16
CA ARG A 11 12.17 -5.92 -9.17
C ARG A 11 13.36 -6.87 -9.36
N ARG A 12 14.54 -6.34 -9.69
CA ARG A 12 15.77 -7.11 -9.88
C ARG A 12 16.84 -6.77 -8.83
N ALA A 13 16.52 -5.90 -7.88
CA ALA A 13 17.46 -5.47 -6.86
C ALA A 13 17.82 -6.62 -5.91
N GLN A 14 19.10 -6.72 -5.57
CA GLN A 14 19.58 -7.55 -4.47
C GLN A 14 19.71 -6.73 -3.17
N VAL A 15 19.93 -5.42 -3.30
CA VAL A 15 19.94 -4.46 -2.20
C VAL A 15 19.11 -3.25 -2.57
N VAL A 16 18.21 -2.81 -1.70
CA VAL A 16 17.45 -1.56 -1.85
C VAL A 16 17.78 -0.63 -0.70
N VAL A 17 18.43 0.50 -1.02
CA VAL A 17 18.72 1.58 -0.06
C VAL A 17 17.70 2.70 -0.24
N TYR A 18 16.93 3.03 0.80
CA TYR A 18 15.82 3.98 0.68
C TYR A 18 15.71 4.94 1.87
N ASP A 19 15.02 6.06 1.66
CA ASP A 19 14.73 7.07 2.68
C ASP A 19 13.22 7.26 2.91
N GLN A 20 12.86 8.16 3.84
CA GLN A 20 11.48 8.40 4.25
C GLN A 20 10.57 8.96 3.14
N LEU A 21 11.12 9.55 2.07
CA LEU A 21 10.35 10.13 0.98
C LEU A 21 10.01 9.10 -0.11
N ALA A 22 10.63 7.93 -0.08
CA ALA A 22 10.26 6.80 -0.92
C ALA A 22 8.96 6.16 -0.40
N SER A 23 8.02 5.82 -1.30
CA SER A 23 6.78 5.14 -0.90
C SER A 23 7.07 3.74 -0.39
N ALA A 24 6.57 3.40 0.80
CA ALA A 24 6.68 2.06 1.37
C ALA A 24 6.02 0.97 0.50
N GLU A 25 5.01 1.33 -0.29
CA GLU A 25 4.36 0.42 -1.25
C GLU A 25 5.33 -0.07 -2.33
N LEU A 26 6.29 0.78 -2.74
CA LEU A 26 7.30 0.39 -3.72
C LEU A 26 8.28 -0.65 -3.21
N LEU A 27 8.51 -0.73 -1.89
CA LEU A 27 9.39 -1.75 -1.32
C LEU A 27 8.83 -3.17 -1.48
N GLN A 28 7.51 -3.30 -1.66
CA GLN A 28 6.85 -4.59 -1.90
C GLN A 28 7.11 -5.14 -3.32
N GLU A 29 7.61 -4.28 -4.22
CA GLU A 29 7.99 -4.67 -5.59
C GLU A 29 9.41 -5.24 -5.67
N ALA A 30 10.21 -5.08 -4.61
CA ALA A 30 11.54 -5.69 -4.52
C ALA A 30 11.41 -7.20 -4.28
N PRO A 31 12.40 -8.01 -4.73
CA PRO A 31 12.46 -9.43 -4.41
C PRO A 31 12.39 -9.67 -2.89
N ALA A 32 11.74 -10.76 -2.48
CA ALA A 32 11.57 -11.09 -1.06
C ALA A 32 12.91 -11.32 -0.33
N GLU A 33 13.92 -11.75 -1.06
CA GLU A 33 15.30 -12.00 -0.61
C GLU A 33 16.19 -10.75 -0.66
N ALA A 34 15.71 -9.63 -1.20
CA ALA A 34 16.51 -8.41 -1.29
C ALA A 34 16.77 -7.82 0.10
N GLU A 35 18.00 -7.38 0.35
CA GLU A 35 18.39 -6.62 1.54
C GLU A 35 17.77 -5.22 1.48
N ILE A 36 16.89 -4.88 2.44
CA ILE A 36 16.17 -3.59 2.48
C ILE A 36 16.80 -2.70 3.57
N ILE A 37 17.49 -1.62 3.17
CA ILE A 37 18.25 -0.75 4.07
C ILE A 37 17.60 0.64 4.12
N PHE A 38 17.13 1.04 5.31
CA PHE A 38 16.62 2.38 5.56
C PHE A 38 17.75 3.32 6.01
N VAL A 39 17.92 4.44 5.31
CA VAL A 39 18.96 5.46 5.60
C VAL A 39 18.40 6.83 6.00
N GLY A 40 17.06 6.94 6.13
CA GLY A 40 16.39 8.18 6.51
C GLY A 40 16.38 8.44 8.03
N LYS A 41 15.74 9.55 8.44
CA LYS A 41 15.52 9.88 9.86
C LYS A 41 14.40 9.02 10.45
N LYS A 42 14.66 8.32 11.55
CA LYS A 42 13.62 7.74 12.42
C LYS A 42 13.58 8.48 13.74
N ALA A 43 12.43 8.47 14.43
CA ALA A 43 12.34 9.02 15.77
C ALA A 43 13.37 8.33 16.68
N GLY A 44 14.27 9.12 17.29
CA GLY A 44 15.34 8.62 18.16
C GLY A 44 16.59 8.08 17.47
N VAL A 45 16.66 8.06 16.12
CA VAL A 45 17.87 7.65 15.38
C VAL A 45 18.26 8.78 14.42
N HIS A 46 19.51 9.24 14.48
CA HIS A 46 20.04 10.21 13.52
C HIS A 46 20.02 9.61 12.10
N ALA A 47 19.68 10.47 11.11
CA ALA A 47 19.89 10.07 9.71
C ALA A 47 21.37 9.77 9.49
N LEU A 48 21.67 8.78 8.68
CA LEU A 48 23.05 8.55 8.25
C LEU A 48 23.56 9.81 7.54
N PRO A 49 24.76 10.27 7.84
CA PRO A 49 25.46 11.29 7.04
C PRO A 49 25.50 10.89 5.57
N GLN A 50 25.57 11.85 4.66
CA GLN A 50 25.60 11.54 3.22
C GLN A 50 26.84 10.72 2.83
N GLU A 51 27.97 10.97 3.48
CA GLU A 51 29.20 10.22 3.29
C GLU A 51 29.02 8.74 3.62
N ASP A 52 28.36 8.42 4.74
CA ASP A 52 28.07 7.04 5.14
C ASP A 52 27.12 6.34 4.16
N ILE A 53 26.17 7.10 3.57
CA ILE A 53 25.27 6.56 2.52
C ILE A 53 26.09 6.26 1.26
N ASN A 54 26.99 7.16 0.87
CA ASN A 54 27.88 6.96 -0.29
C ASN A 54 28.77 5.73 -0.09
N ASP A 55 29.37 5.60 1.08
CA ASP A 55 30.22 4.45 1.44
C ASP A 55 29.43 3.13 1.44
N LEU A 56 28.22 3.16 1.96
CA LEU A 56 27.32 1.99 1.93
C LEU A 56 27.04 1.55 0.48
N LEU A 57 26.69 2.48 -0.41
CA LEU A 57 26.41 2.20 -1.82
C LEU A 57 27.66 1.60 -2.51
N VAL A 58 28.82 2.21 -2.29
CA VAL A 58 30.11 1.74 -2.83
C VAL A 58 30.44 0.35 -2.30
N ALA A 59 30.29 0.11 -1.01
CA ALA A 59 30.59 -1.18 -0.39
C ALA A 59 29.72 -2.32 -0.96
N ARG A 60 28.42 -2.10 -1.08
CA ARG A 60 27.49 -3.11 -1.63
C ARG A 60 27.75 -3.37 -3.13
N ALA A 61 28.04 -2.32 -3.91
CA ALA A 61 28.36 -2.45 -5.32
C ALA A 61 29.71 -3.16 -5.54
N LYS A 62 30.74 -2.89 -4.71
CA LYS A 62 32.03 -3.62 -4.74
C LYS A 62 31.89 -5.11 -4.42
N ALA A 63 30.88 -5.50 -3.63
CA ALA A 63 30.53 -6.89 -3.39
C ALA A 63 29.85 -7.59 -4.59
N GLY A 64 29.70 -6.90 -5.72
CA GLY A 64 29.08 -7.43 -6.95
C GLY A 64 27.56 -7.50 -6.91
N LEU A 65 26.92 -6.83 -5.95
CA LEU A 65 25.46 -6.84 -5.80
C LEU A 65 24.81 -5.78 -6.68
N THR A 66 23.60 -6.10 -7.19
CA THR A 66 22.74 -5.13 -7.85
C THR A 66 22.06 -4.25 -6.80
N VAL A 67 22.55 -3.01 -6.66
CA VAL A 67 22.07 -2.05 -5.66
C VAL A 67 21.11 -1.06 -6.30
N VAL A 68 19.92 -0.90 -5.71
CA VAL A 68 18.98 0.15 -6.09
C VAL A 68 18.89 1.18 -4.97
N ARG A 69 19.29 2.43 -5.27
CA ARG A 69 19.02 3.59 -4.40
C ARG A 69 17.64 4.15 -4.76
N LEU A 70 16.64 3.82 -3.96
CA LEU A 70 15.25 4.28 -4.16
C LEU A 70 15.06 5.64 -3.48
N LYS A 71 14.70 6.66 -4.27
CA LYS A 71 14.55 8.06 -3.83
C LYS A 71 13.16 8.59 -4.14
N GLY A 72 12.67 9.52 -3.33
CA GLY A 72 11.46 10.28 -3.63
C GLY A 72 11.70 11.32 -4.73
N GLY A 73 10.87 11.34 -5.77
CA GLY A 73 10.97 12.30 -6.88
C GLY A 73 12.01 11.91 -7.93
N ASP A 74 12.82 12.86 -8.34
CA ASP A 74 13.93 12.68 -9.28
C ASP A 74 15.26 12.71 -8.52
N PRO A 75 16.20 11.77 -8.76
CA PRO A 75 17.44 11.68 -7.99
C PRO A 75 18.35 12.90 -8.17
N PHE A 76 18.29 13.61 -9.32
CA PHE A 76 19.14 14.74 -9.65
C PHE A 76 18.48 16.10 -9.38
N VAL A 77 17.19 16.14 -9.00
CA VAL A 77 16.51 17.39 -8.65
C VAL A 77 16.44 17.53 -7.13
N PHE A 78 17.42 18.21 -6.53
CA PHE A 78 17.58 18.41 -5.07
C PHE A 78 17.56 17.10 -4.26
N GLY A 79 17.94 16.00 -4.90
CA GLY A 79 17.95 14.65 -4.31
C GLY A 79 19.33 14.15 -3.89
N ARG A 80 20.40 14.93 -4.04
CA ARG A 80 21.79 14.56 -3.77
C ARG A 80 22.29 13.34 -4.55
N GLY A 81 21.55 12.90 -5.59
CA GLY A 81 21.95 11.77 -6.44
C GLY A 81 23.26 12.02 -7.21
N GLY A 82 23.60 13.28 -7.46
CA GLY A 82 24.90 13.66 -8.03
C GLY A 82 26.07 13.24 -7.13
N GLU A 83 25.98 13.54 -5.83
CA GLU A 83 27.02 13.16 -4.83
C GLU A 83 27.16 11.63 -4.71
N GLU A 84 26.02 10.90 -4.72
CA GLU A 84 26.00 9.43 -4.70
C GLU A 84 26.65 8.85 -5.98
N ALA A 85 26.37 9.45 -7.15
CA ALA A 85 26.95 9.03 -8.43
C ALA A 85 28.44 9.34 -8.53
N GLU A 86 28.89 10.50 -8.04
CA GLU A 86 30.30 10.88 -7.97
C GLU A 86 31.12 9.90 -7.13
N ALA A 87 30.61 9.47 -5.98
CA ALA A 87 31.29 8.48 -5.14
C ALA A 87 31.46 7.12 -5.85
N LEU A 88 30.43 6.66 -6.58
CA LEU A 88 30.51 5.43 -7.39
C LEU A 88 31.51 5.59 -8.54
N ALA A 89 31.50 6.72 -9.25
CA ALA A 89 32.43 7.00 -10.33
C ALA A 89 33.88 7.01 -9.83
N GLN A 90 34.15 7.66 -8.71
CA GLN A 90 35.49 7.71 -8.07
C GLN A 90 35.97 6.32 -7.66
N ALA A 91 35.03 5.44 -7.26
CA ALA A 91 35.34 4.04 -6.94
C ALA A 91 35.50 3.14 -8.17
N GLY A 92 35.33 3.67 -9.41
CA GLY A 92 35.41 2.91 -10.65
C GLY A 92 34.24 1.93 -10.85
N LEU A 93 33.09 2.16 -10.21
CA LEU A 93 31.94 1.29 -10.26
C LEU A 93 30.92 1.77 -11.32
N PRO A 94 30.33 0.85 -12.11
CA PRO A 94 29.29 1.20 -13.06
C PRO A 94 28.00 1.57 -12.31
N PHE A 95 27.32 2.61 -12.79
CA PHE A 95 26.03 3.00 -12.28
C PHE A 95 25.13 3.50 -13.41
N GLU A 96 23.83 3.54 -13.13
CA GLU A 96 22.81 4.09 -14.01
C GLU A 96 21.90 5.03 -13.21
N VAL A 97 21.57 6.18 -13.79
CA VAL A 97 20.60 7.12 -13.21
C VAL A 97 19.26 6.97 -13.94
N VAL A 98 18.22 6.67 -13.19
CA VAL A 98 16.85 6.58 -13.73
C VAL A 98 16.11 7.85 -13.37
N PRO A 99 15.78 8.73 -14.35
CA PRO A 99 14.96 9.90 -14.08
C PRO A 99 13.63 9.55 -13.43
N GLY A 100 13.20 10.41 -12.52
CA GLY A 100 11.93 10.26 -11.81
C GLY A 100 11.00 11.46 -12.03
N VAL A 101 9.80 11.39 -11.46
CA VAL A 101 8.87 12.52 -11.49
C VAL A 101 9.13 13.38 -10.27
N THR A 102 9.85 14.49 -10.48
CA THR A 102 10.15 15.43 -9.39
C THR A 102 8.89 15.95 -8.71
N SER A 103 8.92 16.08 -7.40
CA SER A 103 7.83 16.68 -6.62
C SER A 103 7.50 18.11 -7.07
N ALA A 104 8.47 18.84 -7.61
CA ALA A 104 8.27 20.18 -8.15
C ALA A 104 7.25 20.24 -9.31
N VAL A 105 7.03 19.12 -10.02
CA VAL A 105 6.05 19.01 -11.10
C VAL A 105 4.84 18.18 -10.66
N ALA A 106 5.08 17.05 -9.99
CA ALA A 106 4.03 16.14 -9.61
C ALA A 106 3.05 16.74 -8.59
N VAL A 107 3.56 17.39 -7.56
CA VAL A 107 2.74 17.92 -6.46
C VAL A 107 1.81 19.06 -6.93
N PRO A 108 2.29 20.08 -7.67
CA PRO A 108 1.39 21.08 -8.25
C PRO A 108 0.33 20.47 -9.17
N ALA A 109 0.69 19.51 -10.02
CA ALA A 109 -0.26 18.85 -10.92
C ALA A 109 -1.41 18.17 -10.16
N TYR A 110 -1.11 17.49 -9.03
CA TYR A 110 -2.12 16.89 -8.16
C TYR A 110 -2.94 17.92 -7.37
N ALA A 111 -2.39 19.12 -7.16
CA ALA A 111 -3.13 20.24 -6.61
C ALA A 111 -3.95 21.00 -7.65
N GLY A 112 -3.93 20.59 -8.93
CA GLY A 112 -4.62 21.29 -10.02
C GLY A 112 -3.91 22.59 -10.45
N ILE A 113 -2.60 22.70 -10.23
CA ILE A 113 -1.77 23.86 -10.56
C ILE A 113 -0.75 23.44 -11.63
N PRO A 114 -0.98 23.73 -12.91
CA PRO A 114 0.02 23.48 -13.95
C PRO A 114 1.19 24.45 -13.76
N VAL A 115 2.42 23.94 -13.67
CA VAL A 115 3.61 24.79 -13.47
C VAL A 115 3.94 25.66 -14.68
N THR A 116 3.41 25.31 -15.87
CA THR A 116 3.43 26.14 -17.10
C THR A 116 2.03 26.26 -17.68
N HIS A 117 1.72 27.43 -18.27
CA HIS A 117 0.46 27.62 -18.98
C HIS A 117 0.59 28.77 -19.99
N ARG A 118 0.19 28.55 -21.25
CA ARG A 118 0.41 29.50 -22.34
C ARG A 118 -0.02 30.96 -22.03
N ARG A 119 -1.07 31.17 -21.26
CA ARG A 119 -1.60 32.48 -20.89
C ARG A 119 -0.99 33.09 -19.60
N TYR A 120 -0.32 32.27 -18.78
CA TYR A 120 0.17 32.71 -17.46
C TYR A 120 1.68 32.80 -17.39
N THR A 121 2.39 31.85 -18.00
CA THR A 121 3.84 31.80 -17.91
C THR A 121 4.49 30.89 -18.92
N THR A 122 5.65 31.29 -19.42
CA THR A 122 6.55 30.48 -20.27
C THR A 122 7.82 30.03 -19.53
N LEU A 123 7.96 30.40 -18.26
CA LEU A 123 9.14 30.16 -17.46
C LEU A 123 8.79 29.49 -16.13
N VAL A 124 9.53 28.46 -15.78
CA VAL A 124 9.47 27.79 -14.47
C VAL A 124 10.86 27.75 -13.87
N THR A 125 10.98 28.17 -12.63
CA THR A 125 12.23 28.10 -11.86
C THR A 125 12.03 27.20 -10.65
N LEU A 126 12.87 26.18 -10.51
CA LEU A 126 12.92 25.29 -9.35
C LEU A 126 13.99 25.81 -8.40
N VAL A 127 13.62 26.00 -7.14
CA VAL A 127 14.50 26.61 -6.13
C VAL A 127 14.47 25.72 -4.88
N THR A 128 15.63 25.55 -4.22
CA THR A 128 15.65 25.04 -2.85
C THR A 128 15.33 26.16 -1.87
N GLY A 129 14.39 25.95 -0.97
CA GLY A 129 14.10 26.88 0.13
C GLY A 129 14.94 26.61 1.39
N HIS A 130 15.90 25.69 1.29
CA HIS A 130 16.81 25.35 2.39
C HIS A 130 18.22 25.23 1.84
N GLU A 131 19.07 26.17 2.26
CA GLU A 131 20.50 26.12 1.97
C GLU A 131 21.28 25.51 3.13
N ASP A 132 22.51 25.14 2.88
CA ASP A 132 23.40 24.66 3.92
C ASP A 132 23.59 25.75 4.99
N PRO A 133 23.27 25.47 6.27
CA PRO A 133 23.45 26.45 7.34
C PRO A 133 24.89 26.92 7.54
N ALA A 134 25.87 26.17 7.01
CA ALA A 134 27.30 26.56 7.06
C ALA A 134 27.69 27.64 6.03
N LYS A 135 26.80 27.97 5.09
CA LYS A 135 27.07 29.07 4.13
C LYS A 135 26.86 30.41 4.78
N GLU A 136 27.87 31.23 4.73
CA GLU A 136 27.84 32.61 5.23
C GLU A 136 26.95 33.54 4.35
N VAL A 137 26.85 33.25 3.06
CA VAL A 137 26.07 34.03 2.09
C VAL A 137 25.15 33.14 1.29
N SER A 138 23.88 33.53 1.19
CA SER A 138 22.89 32.82 0.35
C SER A 138 23.34 32.86 -1.12
N THR A 139 23.24 31.67 -1.75
CA THR A 139 23.50 31.53 -3.20
C THR A 139 22.22 31.64 -4.02
N ILE A 140 21.08 31.84 -3.37
CA ILE A 140 19.78 32.01 -4.06
C ILE A 140 19.78 33.45 -4.69
N PRO A 141 19.57 33.56 -6.00
CA PRO A 141 19.63 34.86 -6.70
C PRO A 141 18.32 35.64 -6.50
N TRP A 142 18.06 36.11 -5.28
CA TRP A 142 16.82 36.78 -4.88
C TRP A 142 16.42 37.93 -5.77
N GLU A 143 17.38 38.76 -6.22
CA GLU A 143 17.16 39.87 -7.17
C GLU A 143 16.54 39.37 -8.49
N ALA A 144 17.08 38.27 -9.03
CA ALA A 144 16.56 37.67 -10.26
C ALA A 144 15.21 37.03 -10.04
N LEU A 145 15.00 36.38 -8.90
CA LEU A 145 13.72 35.70 -8.57
C LEU A 145 12.59 36.71 -8.31
N GLY A 146 12.88 37.81 -7.62
CA GLY A 146 11.89 38.87 -7.37
C GLY A 146 11.40 39.53 -8.66
N LYS A 147 12.28 39.70 -9.66
CA LYS A 147 11.93 40.24 -10.99
C LYS A 147 11.42 39.22 -11.99
N ASN A 148 11.48 37.94 -11.66
CA ASN A 148 11.07 36.86 -12.55
C ASN A 148 9.54 36.79 -12.69
N PRO A 149 8.96 36.98 -13.90
CA PRO A 149 7.50 36.93 -14.09
C PRO A 149 6.93 35.51 -14.12
N GLY A 150 7.81 34.50 -14.14
CA GLY A 150 7.43 33.09 -14.27
C GLY A 150 6.92 32.46 -13.01
N THR A 151 6.63 31.16 -13.09
CA THR A 151 6.29 30.32 -11.95
C THR A 151 7.57 29.96 -11.17
N LEU A 152 7.55 30.18 -9.86
CA LEU A 152 8.58 29.73 -8.95
C LEU A 152 8.05 28.53 -8.14
N VAL A 153 8.86 27.48 -8.04
CA VAL A 153 8.54 26.30 -7.24
C VAL A 153 9.66 26.07 -6.24
N PHE A 154 9.35 26.28 -4.95
CA PHE A 154 10.31 26.09 -3.87
C PHE A 154 10.10 24.73 -3.22
N LEU A 155 11.15 23.91 -3.21
CA LEU A 155 11.23 22.68 -2.45
C LEU A 155 11.88 22.97 -1.09
N MET A 156 11.51 22.21 -0.05
CA MET A 156 12.09 22.32 1.30
C MET A 156 11.93 23.69 1.97
N GLY A 157 11.07 24.58 1.47
CA GLY A 157 10.93 25.96 1.90
C GLY A 157 9.97 26.24 3.06
N VAL A 158 9.28 25.24 3.62
CA VAL A 158 8.18 25.48 4.60
C VAL A 158 8.65 26.12 5.89
N LYS A 159 9.86 25.78 6.38
CA LYS A 159 10.42 26.39 7.59
C LYS A 159 10.77 27.87 7.41
N ASN A 160 11.15 28.22 6.18
CA ASN A 160 11.60 29.57 5.80
C ASN A 160 10.54 30.32 4.97
N LEU A 161 9.27 29.88 5.05
CA LEU A 161 8.21 30.36 4.15
C LEU A 161 8.01 31.88 4.23
N ALA A 162 8.02 32.46 5.43
CA ALA A 162 7.86 33.88 5.64
C ALA A 162 9.03 34.67 5.02
N ASP A 163 10.26 34.20 5.22
CA ASP A 163 11.48 34.83 4.70
C ASP A 163 11.52 34.75 3.16
N ILE A 164 11.15 33.59 2.59
CA ILE A 164 11.06 33.42 1.13
C ILE A 164 10.07 34.44 0.53
N CYS A 165 8.87 34.55 1.10
CA CYS A 165 7.86 35.49 0.63
C CYS A 165 8.36 36.94 0.81
N GLY A 166 8.97 37.28 1.95
CA GLY A 166 9.54 38.61 2.23
C GLY A 166 10.62 38.98 1.23
N GLN A 167 11.59 38.09 0.97
CA GLN A 167 12.66 38.31 0.01
C GLN A 167 12.12 38.54 -1.41
N LEU A 168 11.15 37.74 -1.86
CA LEU A 168 10.54 37.91 -3.18
C LEU A 168 9.87 39.29 -3.33
N VAL A 169 9.13 39.75 -2.32
CA VAL A 169 8.45 41.04 -2.31
C VAL A 169 9.46 42.19 -2.24
N GLU A 170 10.46 42.10 -1.35
CA GLU A 170 11.54 43.10 -1.20
C GLU A 170 12.30 43.28 -2.53
N LYS A 171 12.49 42.19 -3.27
CA LYS A 171 13.22 42.21 -4.55
C LYS A 171 12.33 42.46 -5.77
N GLY A 172 11.08 42.90 -5.55
CA GLY A 172 10.24 43.50 -6.59
C GLY A 172 9.10 42.59 -7.11
N ARG A 173 8.84 41.43 -6.49
CA ARG A 173 7.64 40.65 -6.81
C ARG A 173 6.40 41.33 -6.24
N ASP A 174 5.31 41.42 -7.03
CA ASP A 174 4.04 41.96 -6.54
C ASP A 174 3.56 41.15 -5.31
N PRO A 175 3.34 41.81 -4.15
CA PRO A 175 2.84 41.16 -2.93
C PRO A 175 1.53 40.38 -3.14
N ARG A 176 0.73 40.77 -4.14
CA ARG A 176 -0.54 40.10 -4.51
C ARG A 176 -0.33 38.88 -5.41
N THR A 177 0.92 38.57 -5.79
CA THR A 177 1.19 37.39 -6.61
C THR A 177 0.59 36.15 -5.95
N PRO A 178 -0.25 35.36 -6.66
CA PRO A 178 -0.85 34.14 -6.12
C PRO A 178 0.21 33.13 -5.69
N ALA A 179 -0.03 32.49 -4.56
CA ALA A 179 0.85 31.49 -3.98
C ALA A 179 0.04 30.30 -3.42
N ALA A 180 0.64 29.12 -3.46
CA ALA A 180 0.07 27.91 -2.89
C ALA A 180 1.12 27.11 -2.14
N VAL A 181 0.77 26.60 -0.95
CA VAL A 181 1.59 25.62 -0.22
C VAL A 181 0.87 24.29 -0.21
N ILE A 182 1.54 23.24 -0.66
CA ILE A 182 0.98 21.91 -0.84
C ILE A 182 1.76 20.93 0.01
N GLU A 183 1.14 20.43 1.07
CA GLU A 183 1.69 19.43 1.98
C GLU A 183 1.37 18.03 1.49
N ARG A 184 2.33 17.09 1.62
CA ARG A 184 2.20 15.67 1.28
C ARG A 184 1.54 15.42 -0.07
N GLY A 185 1.92 16.24 -1.07
CA GLY A 185 1.34 16.18 -2.40
C GLY A 185 1.40 14.79 -3.02
N THR A 186 0.46 14.51 -3.92
CA THR A 186 0.26 13.22 -4.60
C THR A 186 -0.24 12.08 -3.72
N SER A 187 -0.36 12.28 -2.41
CA SER A 187 -0.91 11.31 -1.48
C SER A 187 -2.37 11.62 -1.12
N LEU A 188 -3.04 10.67 -0.50
CA LEU A 188 -4.40 10.87 0.06
C LEU A 188 -4.38 11.79 1.31
N TRP A 189 -3.20 12.19 1.77
CA TRP A 189 -2.96 13.13 2.86
C TRP A 189 -2.64 14.53 2.37
N GLN A 190 -2.75 14.78 1.06
CA GLN A 190 -2.48 16.10 0.48
C GLN A 190 -3.38 17.15 1.10
N ARG A 191 -2.78 18.27 1.50
CA ARG A 191 -3.48 19.49 1.90
C ARG A 191 -2.90 20.67 1.14
N THR A 192 -3.79 21.50 0.63
CA THR A 192 -3.38 22.66 -0.16
C THR A 192 -3.94 23.93 0.46
N VAL A 193 -3.08 24.91 0.71
CA VAL A 193 -3.44 26.25 1.14
C VAL A 193 -3.06 27.23 0.02
N THR A 194 -3.98 28.12 -0.33
CA THR A 194 -3.78 29.15 -1.36
C THR A 194 -3.94 30.53 -0.75
N GLY A 195 -3.24 31.49 -1.29
CA GLY A 195 -3.25 32.89 -0.90
C GLY A 195 -2.39 33.72 -1.84
N THR A 196 -1.78 34.75 -1.31
CA THR A 196 -0.83 35.64 -2.00
C THR A 196 0.52 35.63 -1.27
N LEU A 197 1.56 36.22 -1.85
CA LEU A 197 2.84 36.37 -1.14
C LEU A 197 2.72 37.08 0.20
N THR A 198 1.71 37.96 0.35
CA THR A 198 1.47 38.71 1.60
C THR A 198 0.99 37.81 2.73
N ASP A 199 0.11 36.86 2.45
CA ASP A 199 -0.64 36.15 3.48
C ASP A 199 -0.39 34.63 3.55
N ILE A 200 0.21 34.03 2.52
CA ILE A 200 0.39 32.58 2.42
C ILE A 200 1.16 31.99 3.60
N ALA A 201 2.14 32.73 4.16
CA ALA A 201 2.92 32.26 5.30
C ALA A 201 2.07 32.17 6.58
N HIS A 202 1.16 33.14 6.78
CA HIS A 202 0.21 33.14 7.88
C HIS A 202 -0.82 32.02 7.70
N LEU A 203 -1.46 31.93 6.54
CA LEU A 203 -2.45 30.91 6.20
C LEU A 203 -1.89 29.48 6.35
N ALA A 204 -0.65 29.24 5.91
CA ALA A 204 0.00 27.94 6.06
C ALA A 204 0.30 27.61 7.53
N ARG A 205 0.62 28.58 8.37
CA ARG A 205 0.82 28.43 9.82
C ARG A 205 -0.48 28.08 10.52
N ASP A 206 -1.56 28.81 10.23
CA ASP A 206 -2.88 28.58 10.81
C ASP A 206 -3.43 27.19 10.43
N ALA A 207 -3.20 26.77 9.17
CA ALA A 207 -3.49 25.44 8.69
C ALA A 207 -2.52 24.37 9.24
N ARG A 208 -1.50 24.75 10.03
CA ARG A 208 -0.48 23.85 10.58
C ARG A 208 0.17 22.97 9.53
N ILE A 209 0.53 23.56 8.40
CA ILE A 209 1.24 22.86 7.33
C ILE A 209 2.64 22.42 7.81
N LYS A 210 3.02 21.20 7.50
CA LYS A 210 4.30 20.58 7.91
C LYS A 210 5.07 20.04 6.69
N PRO A 211 6.38 19.89 6.77
CA PRO A 211 7.14 19.13 5.78
C PRO A 211 6.67 17.65 5.69
N PRO A 212 6.73 17.00 4.54
CA PRO A 212 7.19 17.56 3.26
C PRO A 212 6.10 18.42 2.59
N ALA A 213 6.48 19.60 2.11
CA ALA A 213 5.58 20.48 1.36
C ALA A 213 6.34 21.33 0.34
N ILE A 214 5.61 21.84 -0.66
CA ILE A 214 6.12 22.64 -1.76
C ILE A 214 5.37 23.98 -1.78
N LEU A 215 6.12 25.08 -2.00
CA LEU A 215 5.55 26.39 -2.30
C LEU A 215 5.57 26.62 -3.82
N VAL A 216 4.43 27.00 -4.38
CA VAL A 216 4.29 27.46 -5.77
C VAL A 216 3.88 28.92 -5.77
N VAL A 217 4.60 29.76 -6.52
CA VAL A 217 4.34 31.20 -6.65
C VAL A 217 4.13 31.54 -8.13
N GLY A 218 3.03 32.22 -8.44
CA GLY A 218 2.74 32.68 -9.80
C GLY A 218 1.26 32.61 -10.16
N GLY A 219 0.86 33.29 -11.22
CA GLY A 219 -0.53 33.38 -11.68
C GLY A 219 -1.19 32.03 -12.01
N VAL A 220 -0.39 30.99 -12.28
CA VAL A 220 -0.91 29.62 -12.51
C VAL A 220 -1.67 29.05 -11.32
N VAL A 221 -1.44 29.57 -10.10
CA VAL A 221 -2.14 29.13 -8.88
C VAL A 221 -3.64 29.40 -8.98
N GLU A 222 -4.08 30.45 -9.67
CA GLU A 222 -5.50 30.77 -9.89
C GLU A 222 -6.27 29.68 -10.66
N LEU A 223 -5.54 28.87 -11.43
CA LEU A 223 -6.16 27.79 -12.20
C LEU A 223 -6.67 26.65 -11.31
N ARG A 224 -6.17 26.55 -10.08
CA ARG A 224 -6.52 25.50 -9.14
C ARG A 224 -8.02 25.39 -8.90
N ASP A 225 -8.73 26.49 -8.77
CA ASP A 225 -10.18 26.46 -8.46
C ASP A 225 -10.98 25.69 -9.50
N ARG A 226 -10.50 25.64 -10.72
CA ARG A 226 -11.11 24.91 -11.85
C ARG A 226 -10.47 23.57 -12.11
N LEU A 227 -9.23 23.35 -11.67
CA LEU A 227 -8.43 22.18 -12.05
C LEU A 227 -8.11 21.23 -10.89
N LYS A 228 -8.63 21.43 -9.71
CA LYS A 228 -8.39 20.61 -8.50
C LYS A 228 -9.04 19.22 -8.55
N TRP A 229 -8.74 18.45 -9.57
CA TRP A 229 -9.32 17.14 -9.88
C TRP A 229 -9.08 16.07 -8.81
N TRP A 230 -7.95 16.13 -8.12
CA TRP A 230 -7.54 15.12 -7.13
C TRP A 230 -8.37 15.22 -5.84
N GLU A 231 -8.63 16.42 -5.39
CA GLU A 231 -9.33 16.73 -4.14
C GLU A 231 -10.87 16.80 -4.30
N THR A 232 -11.40 16.65 -5.53
CA THR A 232 -12.84 16.61 -5.81
C THR A 232 -13.39 15.19 -5.90
N ARG A 233 -12.56 14.18 -5.63
CA ARG A 233 -13.02 12.80 -5.62
C ARG A 233 -14.04 12.56 -4.51
N PRO A 234 -15.04 11.68 -4.72
CA PRO A 234 -16.22 11.60 -3.84
C PRO A 234 -15.92 11.24 -2.39
N LEU A 235 -14.84 10.51 -2.11
CA LEU A 235 -14.42 10.15 -0.75
C LEU A 235 -13.18 10.93 -0.28
N TRP A 236 -12.88 12.07 -0.92
CA TRP A 236 -11.76 12.90 -0.51
C TRP A 236 -11.90 13.37 0.94
N GLY A 237 -10.83 13.22 1.71
CA GLY A 237 -10.80 13.56 3.13
C GLY A 237 -11.45 12.54 4.06
N LYS A 238 -12.09 11.49 3.52
CA LYS A 238 -12.69 10.41 4.32
C LYS A 238 -11.66 9.37 4.70
N THR A 239 -11.68 8.96 5.96
CA THR A 239 -10.85 7.87 6.49
C THR A 239 -11.69 6.60 6.61
N VAL A 240 -11.30 5.55 5.90
CA VAL A 240 -12.02 4.28 5.82
C VAL A 240 -11.17 3.18 6.46
N VAL A 241 -11.70 2.51 7.47
CA VAL A 241 -11.08 1.31 8.05
C VAL A 241 -11.47 0.08 7.23
N VAL A 242 -10.46 -0.64 6.76
CA VAL A 242 -10.62 -1.90 6.03
C VAL A 242 -10.18 -3.06 6.94
N THR A 243 -11.14 -3.89 7.35
CA THR A 243 -10.95 -4.96 8.37
C THR A 243 -10.48 -6.29 7.79
N ARG A 244 -10.06 -6.33 6.52
CA ARG A 244 -9.68 -7.55 5.81
C ARG A 244 -8.17 -7.82 5.88
N SER A 245 -7.75 -9.09 5.71
CA SER A 245 -6.33 -9.44 5.60
C SER A 245 -5.68 -8.80 4.35
N ARG A 246 -4.42 -8.36 4.45
CA ARG A 246 -3.71 -7.64 3.40
C ARG A 246 -3.85 -8.22 1.98
N PRO A 247 -3.65 -9.53 1.72
CA PRO A 247 -3.77 -10.06 0.35
C PRO A 247 -5.18 -9.97 -0.24
N GLN A 248 -6.20 -9.92 0.63
CA GLN A 248 -7.60 -9.84 0.24
C GLN A 248 -8.18 -8.41 0.29
N ALA A 249 -7.48 -7.48 0.94
CA ALA A 249 -7.87 -6.09 1.06
C ALA A 249 -7.56 -5.28 -0.20
N SER A 250 -6.59 -5.72 -1.04
CA SER A 250 -6.04 -4.95 -2.15
C SER A 250 -7.12 -4.34 -3.05
N ARG A 251 -8.09 -5.14 -3.50
CA ARG A 251 -9.14 -4.64 -4.40
C ARG A 251 -10.08 -3.62 -3.74
N LEU A 252 -10.44 -3.81 -2.47
CA LEU A 252 -11.26 -2.84 -1.72
C LEU A 252 -10.50 -1.55 -1.49
N VAL A 253 -9.24 -1.66 -1.05
CA VAL A 253 -8.33 -0.51 -0.84
C VAL A 253 -8.11 0.25 -2.14
N GLU A 254 -7.82 -0.43 -3.25
CA GLU A 254 -7.65 0.19 -4.57
C GLU A 254 -8.87 1.02 -4.99
N LEU A 255 -10.07 0.45 -4.90
CA LEU A 255 -11.31 1.13 -5.30
C LEU A 255 -11.64 2.31 -4.39
N LEU A 256 -11.49 2.17 -3.07
CA LEU A 256 -11.69 3.25 -2.11
C LEU A 256 -10.66 4.36 -2.30
N ALA A 257 -9.38 4.02 -2.50
CA ALA A 257 -8.33 4.97 -2.77
C ALA A 257 -8.53 5.69 -4.11
N ALA A 258 -9.00 4.99 -5.16
CA ALA A 258 -9.38 5.60 -6.43
C ALA A 258 -10.53 6.61 -6.25
N ALA A 259 -11.47 6.36 -5.35
CA ALA A 259 -12.53 7.28 -4.97
C ALA A 259 -12.06 8.43 -4.05
N GLY A 260 -10.82 8.42 -3.56
CA GLY A 260 -10.22 9.48 -2.75
C GLY A 260 -10.15 9.21 -1.26
N ALA A 261 -10.56 8.03 -0.80
CA ALA A 261 -10.52 7.69 0.61
C ALA A 261 -9.10 7.40 1.12
N ARG A 262 -8.85 7.74 2.37
CA ARG A 262 -7.70 7.26 3.15
C ARG A 262 -8.06 5.89 3.72
N CYS A 263 -7.40 4.84 3.26
CA CYS A 263 -7.63 3.50 3.75
C CYS A 263 -6.68 3.18 4.90
N LEU A 264 -7.24 2.80 6.04
CA LEU A 264 -6.51 2.28 7.18
C LEU A 264 -6.76 0.77 7.25
N GLU A 265 -5.76 0.01 6.86
CA GLU A 265 -5.85 -1.44 6.94
C GLU A 265 -5.67 -1.89 8.39
N VAL A 266 -6.73 -2.47 8.95
CA VAL A 266 -6.73 -3.13 10.25
C VAL A 266 -6.97 -4.62 10.01
N PRO A 267 -5.93 -5.38 9.66
CA PRO A 267 -6.10 -6.80 9.39
C PRO A 267 -6.61 -7.48 10.66
N THR A 268 -7.73 -8.16 10.55
CA THR A 268 -8.31 -8.95 11.65
C THR A 268 -7.81 -10.40 11.64
N LEU A 269 -6.97 -10.72 10.67
CA LEU A 269 -6.42 -12.05 10.45
C LEU A 269 -5.04 -11.96 9.81
N GLU A 270 -4.07 -12.61 10.42
CA GLU A 270 -2.77 -12.90 9.80
C GLU A 270 -2.72 -14.36 9.37
N ILE A 271 -2.28 -14.56 8.13
CA ILE A 271 -1.94 -15.89 7.62
C ILE A 271 -0.43 -16.07 7.85
N GLY A 272 -0.09 -17.11 8.54
CA GLY A 272 1.30 -17.48 8.82
C GLY A 272 1.55 -18.97 8.58
N PRO A 273 2.80 -19.43 8.69
CA PRO A 273 3.13 -20.84 8.60
C PRO A 273 2.37 -21.64 9.66
N PRO A 274 2.08 -22.93 9.42
CA PRO A 274 1.56 -23.80 10.47
C PRO A 274 2.56 -23.92 11.61
N ASP A 275 2.12 -24.41 12.78
CA ASP A 275 3.02 -24.63 13.91
C ASP A 275 4.08 -25.68 13.61
N ASP A 276 3.72 -26.67 12.77
CA ASP A 276 4.60 -27.75 12.33
C ASP A 276 4.35 -28.06 10.85
N PHE A 277 5.41 -28.08 10.06
CA PHE A 277 5.39 -28.49 8.67
C PHE A 277 5.58 -30.00 8.46
N ALA A 278 5.93 -30.77 9.50
CA ALA A 278 6.25 -32.20 9.35
C ALA A 278 5.16 -33.02 8.65
N PRO A 279 3.85 -32.82 8.91
CA PRO A 279 2.80 -33.53 8.18
C PRO A 279 2.77 -33.19 6.69
N LEU A 280 2.98 -31.91 6.32
CA LEU A 280 3.07 -31.47 4.94
C LEU A 280 4.34 -31.99 4.27
N ASP A 281 5.47 -31.89 4.93
CA ASP A 281 6.78 -32.35 4.43
C ASP A 281 6.79 -33.84 4.13
N GLN A 282 6.19 -34.64 5.01
CA GLN A 282 6.04 -36.07 4.79
C GLN A 282 5.10 -36.36 3.62
N ALA A 283 3.94 -35.67 3.55
CA ALA A 283 3.02 -35.83 2.44
C ALA A 283 3.64 -35.41 1.09
N LEU A 284 4.48 -34.37 1.08
CA LEU A 284 5.20 -33.94 -0.12
C LEU A 284 6.25 -34.98 -0.57
N LYS A 285 6.92 -35.67 0.35
CA LYS A 285 7.84 -36.79 0.01
C LYS A 285 7.08 -37.94 -0.63
N ASP A 286 5.89 -38.23 -0.12
CA ASP A 286 5.07 -39.39 -0.47
C ASP A 286 4.02 -39.07 -1.55
N LEU A 287 4.14 -37.96 -2.29
CA LEU A 287 3.13 -37.49 -3.25
C LEU A 287 2.67 -38.56 -4.25
N ALA A 288 3.57 -39.42 -4.70
CA ALA A 288 3.26 -40.50 -5.63
C ALA A 288 2.27 -41.56 -5.11
N GLN A 289 2.02 -41.59 -3.80
CA GLN A 289 1.06 -42.53 -3.19
C GLN A 289 -0.38 -42.01 -3.23
N TYR A 290 -0.58 -40.71 -3.44
CA TYR A 290 -1.92 -40.12 -3.46
C TYR A 290 -2.52 -40.15 -4.86
N GLN A 291 -3.83 -40.25 -4.93
CA GLN A 291 -4.62 -40.11 -6.15
C GLN A 291 -5.23 -38.71 -6.24
N TRP A 292 -5.41 -38.05 -5.10
CA TRP A 292 -6.02 -36.73 -5.01
C TRP A 292 -5.24 -35.77 -4.12
N VAL A 293 -5.23 -34.52 -4.55
CA VAL A 293 -4.92 -33.39 -3.66
C VAL A 293 -6.12 -32.43 -3.62
N VAL A 294 -6.54 -32.06 -2.42
CA VAL A 294 -7.72 -31.21 -2.22
C VAL A 294 -7.31 -29.91 -1.52
N PHE A 295 -7.71 -28.80 -2.11
CA PHE A 295 -7.46 -27.48 -1.58
C PHE A 295 -8.77 -26.82 -1.11
N THR A 296 -8.79 -26.39 0.14
CA THR A 296 -9.97 -25.76 0.76
C THR A 296 -9.88 -24.23 0.84
N SER A 297 -8.85 -23.63 0.24
CA SER A 297 -8.67 -22.16 0.15
C SER A 297 -7.53 -21.79 -0.79
N ALA A 298 -7.55 -20.55 -1.33
CA ALA A 298 -6.45 -19.99 -2.08
C ALA A 298 -5.15 -19.91 -1.26
N ASN A 299 -5.24 -19.59 0.04
CA ASN A 299 -4.06 -19.61 0.95
C ASN A 299 -3.49 -21.03 1.11
N GLY A 300 -4.34 -22.05 1.03
CA GLY A 300 -3.93 -23.45 1.01
C GLY A 300 -3.11 -23.79 -0.22
N VAL A 301 -3.52 -23.31 -1.39
CA VAL A 301 -2.75 -23.44 -2.64
C VAL A 301 -1.40 -22.74 -2.52
N ALA A 302 -1.39 -21.47 -2.15
CA ALA A 302 -0.17 -20.68 -2.04
C ALA A 302 0.83 -21.29 -1.04
N GLY A 303 0.38 -21.68 0.15
CA GLY A 303 1.24 -22.31 1.17
C GLY A 303 1.79 -23.67 0.73
N PHE A 304 0.98 -24.47 0.06
CA PHE A 304 1.41 -25.76 -0.49
C PHE A 304 2.48 -25.57 -1.58
N MET A 305 2.25 -24.67 -2.54
CA MET A 305 3.18 -24.40 -3.64
C MET A 305 4.51 -23.84 -3.13
N ALA A 306 4.45 -22.89 -2.20
CA ALA A 306 5.64 -22.34 -1.57
C ALA A 306 6.47 -23.43 -0.87
N ARG A 307 5.84 -24.36 -0.15
CA ARG A 307 6.53 -25.44 0.54
C ARG A 307 7.08 -26.50 -0.42
N LEU A 308 6.35 -26.82 -1.49
CA LEU A 308 6.80 -27.71 -2.57
C LEU A 308 8.11 -27.18 -3.21
N LEU A 309 8.11 -25.90 -3.58
CA LEU A 309 9.27 -25.24 -4.16
C LEU A 309 10.45 -25.17 -3.16
N ALA A 310 10.19 -24.88 -1.88
CA ALA A 310 11.22 -24.84 -0.84
C ALA A 310 11.92 -26.19 -0.61
N GLN A 311 11.26 -27.31 -0.99
CA GLN A 311 11.85 -28.63 -0.99
C GLN A 311 12.57 -28.99 -2.31
N GLY A 312 12.80 -28.02 -3.20
CA GLY A 312 13.45 -28.24 -4.49
C GLY A 312 12.60 -29.04 -5.51
N ARG A 313 11.28 -29.12 -5.27
CA ARG A 313 10.31 -29.80 -6.16
C ARG A 313 9.48 -28.77 -6.91
N ASP A 314 8.90 -29.13 -8.03
CA ASP A 314 8.04 -28.28 -8.83
C ASP A 314 6.70 -28.97 -9.18
N LEU A 315 5.90 -28.31 -10.02
CA LEU A 315 4.57 -28.77 -10.41
C LEU A 315 4.55 -30.15 -11.09
N ARG A 316 5.64 -30.60 -11.65
CA ARG A 316 5.77 -31.95 -12.24
C ARG A 316 5.53 -33.04 -11.21
N ALA A 317 5.77 -32.75 -9.92
CA ALA A 317 5.47 -33.68 -8.83
C ALA A 317 3.97 -33.96 -8.67
N LEU A 318 3.09 -33.13 -9.22
CA LEU A 318 1.64 -33.25 -9.16
C LEU A 318 1.05 -33.96 -10.41
N GLY A 319 1.86 -34.34 -11.40
CA GLY A 319 1.40 -34.78 -12.72
C GLY A 319 0.44 -35.98 -12.73
N ASN A 320 0.46 -36.81 -11.69
CA ASN A 320 -0.41 -38.00 -11.59
C ASN A 320 -1.60 -37.80 -10.60
N LEU A 321 -1.74 -36.60 -10.02
CA LEU A 321 -2.77 -36.32 -9.03
C LEU A 321 -3.98 -35.63 -9.65
N LYS A 322 -5.17 -36.06 -9.29
CA LYS A 322 -6.36 -35.26 -9.52
C LYS A 322 -6.44 -34.17 -8.47
N ILE A 323 -6.91 -32.99 -8.88
CA ILE A 323 -6.93 -31.79 -8.06
C ILE A 323 -8.37 -31.36 -7.82
N ALA A 324 -8.74 -31.15 -6.55
CA ALA A 324 -10.04 -30.59 -6.22
C ALA A 324 -9.88 -29.24 -5.49
N ALA A 325 -10.70 -28.28 -5.85
CA ALA A 325 -10.79 -26.97 -5.22
C ALA A 325 -12.18 -26.73 -4.65
N ILE A 326 -12.26 -26.15 -3.45
CA ILE A 326 -13.54 -25.90 -2.77
C ILE A 326 -14.41 -24.86 -3.48
N GLY A 327 -13.85 -24.04 -4.34
CA GLY A 327 -14.58 -23.00 -5.07
C GLY A 327 -13.71 -22.19 -6.04
N PRO A 328 -14.31 -21.21 -6.77
CA PRO A 328 -13.66 -20.47 -7.86
C PRO A 328 -12.36 -19.78 -7.44
N ALA A 329 -12.35 -19.05 -6.33
CA ALA A 329 -11.13 -18.34 -5.89
C ALA A 329 -9.95 -19.30 -5.61
N THR A 330 -10.23 -20.55 -5.19
CA THR A 330 -9.21 -21.58 -5.02
C THR A 330 -8.76 -22.13 -6.38
N ALA A 331 -9.70 -22.30 -7.31
CA ALA A 331 -9.43 -22.75 -8.67
C ALA A 331 -8.62 -21.68 -9.46
N GLU A 332 -8.94 -20.40 -9.31
CA GLU A 332 -8.17 -19.27 -9.85
C GLU A 332 -6.74 -19.24 -9.30
N SER A 333 -6.57 -19.47 -8.00
CA SER A 333 -5.24 -19.58 -7.39
C SER A 333 -4.43 -20.73 -7.97
N LEU A 334 -5.04 -21.89 -8.24
CA LEU A 334 -4.39 -23.00 -8.94
C LEU A 334 -4.02 -22.60 -10.37
N GLN A 335 -4.92 -21.94 -11.09
CA GLN A 335 -4.70 -21.49 -12.46
C GLN A 335 -3.54 -20.48 -12.54
N ALA A 336 -3.39 -19.59 -11.57
CA ALA A 336 -2.25 -18.68 -11.49
C ALA A 336 -0.90 -19.42 -11.37
N HIS A 337 -0.90 -20.66 -10.87
CA HIS A 337 0.24 -21.56 -10.84
C HIS A 337 0.30 -22.52 -12.04
N GLY A 338 -0.57 -22.35 -13.06
CA GLY A 338 -0.60 -23.22 -14.25
C GLY A 338 -1.30 -24.56 -14.03
N LEU A 339 -2.08 -24.73 -12.97
CA LEU A 339 -2.82 -25.93 -12.66
C LEU A 339 -4.33 -25.75 -12.86
N LYS A 340 -5.01 -26.76 -13.35
CA LYS A 340 -6.46 -26.80 -13.48
C LYS A 340 -7.03 -27.77 -12.46
N ALA A 341 -8.06 -27.37 -11.72
CA ALA A 341 -8.80 -28.27 -10.83
C ALA A 341 -9.70 -29.20 -11.67
N ASP A 342 -9.69 -30.49 -11.34
CA ASP A 342 -10.58 -31.49 -11.93
C ASP A 342 -12.00 -31.40 -11.34
N VAL A 343 -12.11 -30.98 -10.07
CA VAL A 343 -13.38 -30.83 -9.37
C VAL A 343 -13.46 -29.44 -8.71
N VAL A 344 -14.51 -28.69 -9.07
CA VAL A 344 -14.90 -27.43 -8.43
C VAL A 344 -16.43 -27.49 -8.23
N PRO A 345 -16.93 -27.52 -6.98
CA PRO A 345 -18.37 -27.60 -6.73
C PRO A 345 -19.09 -26.28 -7.05
N ALA A 346 -20.42 -26.39 -7.28
CA ALA A 346 -21.25 -25.23 -7.59
C ALA A 346 -21.43 -24.26 -6.38
N ALA A 347 -21.36 -24.78 -5.14
CA ALA A 347 -21.39 -23.97 -3.93
C ALA A 347 -20.14 -24.24 -3.06
N PHE A 348 -19.60 -23.17 -2.47
CA PHE A 348 -18.29 -23.15 -1.81
C PHE A 348 -18.36 -23.66 -0.35
N LYS A 349 -18.89 -24.87 -0.16
CA LYS A 349 -19.06 -25.52 1.14
C LYS A 349 -18.38 -26.88 1.15
N ALA A 350 -17.85 -27.27 2.32
CA ALA A 350 -17.21 -28.56 2.51
C ALA A 350 -18.14 -29.74 2.21
N GLU A 351 -19.41 -29.57 2.52
CA GLU A 351 -20.48 -30.53 2.30
C GLU A 351 -20.69 -30.79 0.79
N VAL A 352 -20.77 -29.70 -0.02
CA VAL A 352 -20.97 -29.81 -1.47
C VAL A 352 -19.72 -30.34 -2.18
N LEU A 353 -18.52 -29.98 -1.67
CA LEU A 353 -17.26 -30.57 -2.18
C LEU A 353 -17.20 -32.07 -1.89
N LEU A 354 -17.65 -32.50 -0.71
CA LEU A 354 -17.77 -33.95 -0.37
C LEU A 354 -18.73 -34.70 -1.32
N GLU A 355 -19.88 -34.09 -1.61
CA GLU A 355 -20.87 -34.66 -2.57
C GLU A 355 -20.26 -34.76 -3.97
N ALA A 356 -19.52 -33.75 -4.44
CA ALA A 356 -18.89 -33.75 -5.75
C ALA A 356 -17.73 -34.76 -5.86
N LEU A 357 -17.01 -35.02 -4.77
CA LEU A 357 -15.93 -36.01 -4.72
C LEU A 357 -16.44 -37.45 -4.57
N SER A 358 -17.56 -37.64 -3.90
CA SER A 358 -18.11 -38.97 -3.59
C SER A 358 -18.17 -39.94 -4.79
N PRO A 359 -18.64 -39.55 -6.00
CA PRO A 359 -18.67 -40.45 -7.15
C PRO A 359 -17.31 -40.68 -7.82
N GLN A 360 -16.25 -39.94 -7.41
CA GLN A 360 -14.93 -39.95 -8.05
C GLN A 360 -13.85 -40.61 -7.21
N VAL A 361 -14.11 -40.82 -5.93
CA VAL A 361 -13.19 -41.51 -5.01
C VAL A 361 -13.61 -42.97 -4.83
N THR A 362 -12.65 -43.83 -4.66
CA THR A 362 -12.90 -45.26 -4.39
C THR A 362 -12.41 -45.63 -2.99
N PRO A 363 -13.03 -46.59 -2.31
CA PRO A 363 -12.51 -47.11 -1.04
C PRO A 363 -11.04 -47.54 -1.19
N GLY A 364 -10.19 -47.18 -0.22
CA GLY A 364 -8.76 -47.43 -0.24
C GLY A 364 -7.94 -46.43 -1.03
N SER A 365 -8.57 -45.45 -1.72
CA SER A 365 -7.81 -44.36 -2.35
C SER A 365 -7.21 -43.42 -1.30
N LYS A 366 -6.00 -42.92 -1.57
CA LYS A 366 -5.27 -41.97 -0.69
C LYS A 366 -5.48 -40.54 -1.17
N LEU A 367 -5.89 -39.67 -0.28
CA LEU A 367 -6.20 -38.28 -0.56
C LEU A 367 -5.41 -37.35 0.38
N LEU A 368 -4.70 -36.39 -0.21
CA LEU A 368 -4.03 -35.34 0.54
C LEU A 368 -4.92 -34.11 0.65
N LEU A 369 -5.26 -33.71 1.89
CA LEU A 369 -6.07 -32.53 2.17
C LEU A 369 -5.18 -31.38 2.65
N ALA A 370 -4.87 -30.46 1.76
CA ALA A 370 -4.10 -29.24 2.04
C ALA A 370 -5.04 -28.14 2.55
N ARG A 371 -4.96 -27.81 3.86
CA ARG A 371 -5.91 -26.90 4.52
C ARG A 371 -5.27 -26.03 5.61
N ALA A 372 -6.05 -25.12 6.17
CA ALA A 372 -5.69 -24.44 7.40
C ALA A 372 -5.51 -25.41 8.56
N GLN A 373 -4.57 -25.11 9.48
CA GLN A 373 -4.32 -25.91 10.68
C GLN A 373 -5.60 -26.09 11.53
N ILE A 374 -6.40 -25.02 11.65
CA ILE A 374 -7.70 -25.05 12.30
C ILE A 374 -8.77 -24.92 11.22
N ALA A 375 -9.56 -25.98 11.00
CA ALA A 375 -10.65 -26.01 10.03
C ALA A 375 -11.72 -27.02 10.48
N ARG A 376 -12.92 -26.94 9.87
CA ARG A 376 -14.02 -27.87 10.16
C ARG A 376 -13.66 -29.32 9.72
N GLU A 377 -14.10 -30.30 10.50
CA GLU A 377 -13.79 -31.71 10.28
C GLU A 377 -14.82 -32.44 9.34
N VAL A 378 -15.74 -31.68 8.75
CA VAL A 378 -16.82 -32.25 7.90
C VAL A 378 -16.23 -32.99 6.71
N LEU A 379 -15.31 -32.37 5.97
CA LEU A 379 -14.73 -32.97 4.76
C LEU A 379 -13.86 -34.20 5.07
N PRO A 380 -12.87 -34.17 5.95
CA PRO A 380 -12.07 -35.37 6.24
C PRO A 380 -12.89 -36.50 6.84
N LYS A 381 -13.81 -36.21 7.77
CA LYS A 381 -14.69 -37.26 8.35
C LYS A 381 -15.64 -37.86 7.31
N GLY A 382 -16.15 -37.05 6.38
CA GLY A 382 -17.01 -37.52 5.30
C GLY A 382 -16.26 -38.43 4.33
N LEU A 383 -15.04 -38.05 3.92
CA LEU A 383 -14.20 -38.89 3.04
C LEU A 383 -13.79 -40.22 3.69
N VAL A 384 -13.43 -40.18 4.97
CA VAL A 384 -13.13 -41.43 5.72
C VAL A 384 -14.33 -42.37 5.75
N LYS A 385 -15.57 -41.86 5.90
CA LYS A 385 -16.80 -42.68 5.83
C LYS A 385 -17.00 -43.33 4.45
N LEU A 386 -16.44 -42.75 3.39
CA LEU A 386 -16.45 -43.35 2.04
C LEU A 386 -15.28 -44.33 1.84
N GLY A 387 -14.52 -44.66 2.88
CA GLY A 387 -13.42 -45.60 2.82
C GLY A 387 -12.11 -45.00 2.25
N VAL A 388 -11.99 -43.66 2.15
CA VAL A 388 -10.81 -42.98 1.65
C VAL A 388 -9.79 -42.80 2.77
N GLU A 389 -8.51 -43.04 2.50
CA GLU A 389 -7.39 -42.75 3.40
C GLU A 389 -7.04 -41.28 3.28
N VAL A 390 -7.41 -40.46 4.26
CA VAL A 390 -7.23 -39.02 4.23
C VAL A 390 -6.00 -38.61 5.05
N THR A 391 -5.01 -38.01 4.37
CA THR A 391 -3.89 -37.33 5.02
C THR A 391 -4.18 -35.85 5.11
N VAL A 392 -4.34 -35.33 6.32
CA VAL A 392 -4.53 -33.88 6.55
C VAL A 392 -3.18 -33.21 6.70
N ALA A 393 -2.86 -32.29 5.80
CA ALA A 393 -1.65 -31.50 5.84
C ALA A 393 -1.96 -30.02 6.12
N PRO A 394 -1.68 -29.51 7.32
CA PRO A 394 -1.74 -28.06 7.58
C PRO A 394 -0.70 -27.32 6.74
N VAL A 395 -1.16 -26.39 5.91
CA VAL A 395 -0.28 -25.57 5.03
C VAL A 395 -0.15 -24.15 5.51
N TYR A 396 -1.07 -23.69 6.35
CA TYR A 396 -1.03 -22.37 6.99
C TYR A 396 -1.84 -22.39 8.28
N ARG A 397 -1.64 -21.39 9.11
CA ARG A 397 -2.53 -21.06 10.22
C ARG A 397 -3.02 -19.63 10.13
N SER A 398 -4.20 -19.42 10.70
CA SER A 398 -4.78 -18.08 10.87
C SER A 398 -4.65 -17.69 12.33
N ARG A 399 -4.11 -16.50 12.60
CA ARG A 399 -4.02 -15.94 13.96
C ARG A 399 -4.53 -14.50 13.99
N LEU A 400 -4.90 -14.02 15.16
CA LEU A 400 -5.13 -12.59 15.35
C LEU A 400 -3.80 -11.85 15.22
N PRO A 401 -3.77 -10.69 14.58
CA PRO A 401 -2.59 -9.82 14.57
C PRO A 401 -2.16 -9.50 16.00
N ARG A 402 -0.86 -9.44 16.23
CA ARG A 402 -0.32 -9.06 17.53
C ARG A 402 -0.49 -7.56 17.79
N GLU A 403 -0.47 -6.77 16.73
CA GLU A 403 -0.52 -5.31 16.81
C GLU A 403 -1.37 -4.73 15.68
N ILE A 404 -2.08 -3.64 16.00
CA ILE A 404 -2.72 -2.78 15.00
C ILE A 404 -1.63 -1.84 14.46
N PRO A 405 -1.58 -1.57 13.15
CA PRO A 405 -0.65 -0.58 12.60
C PRO A 405 -0.77 0.76 13.35
N LEU A 406 0.35 1.36 13.75
CA LEU A 406 0.40 2.56 14.60
C LEU A 406 -0.49 3.69 14.11
N GLU A 407 -0.54 3.91 12.80
CA GLU A 407 -1.38 4.93 12.18
C GLU A 407 -2.89 4.62 12.35
N ALA A 408 -3.27 3.37 12.14
CA ALA A 408 -4.64 2.92 12.33
C ALA A 408 -5.02 2.99 13.81
N GLU A 409 -4.13 2.59 14.71
CA GLU A 409 -4.35 2.65 16.15
C GLU A 409 -4.56 4.10 16.63
N ALA A 410 -3.75 5.04 16.15
CA ALA A 410 -3.91 6.46 16.46
C ALA A 410 -5.27 6.99 15.99
N ALA A 411 -5.65 6.70 14.73
CA ALA A 411 -6.95 7.12 14.19
C ALA A 411 -8.14 6.51 14.94
N LEU A 412 -8.04 5.23 15.30
CA LEU A 412 -9.06 4.52 16.10
C LEU A 412 -9.18 5.08 17.52
N LYS A 413 -8.06 5.48 18.16
CA LYS A 413 -8.06 6.10 19.49
C LYS A 413 -8.65 7.50 19.49
N GLU A 414 -8.39 8.27 18.45
CA GLU A 414 -8.81 9.67 18.33
C GLU A 414 -10.19 9.81 17.67
N GLY A 415 -10.87 8.71 17.31
CA GLY A 415 -12.18 8.74 16.65
C GLY A 415 -12.15 9.38 15.25
N ARG A 416 -11.00 9.41 14.60
CA ARG A 416 -10.82 9.99 13.25
C ARG A 416 -11.07 8.96 12.15
N VAL A 417 -12.21 8.29 12.23
CA VAL A 417 -12.65 7.28 11.27
C VAL A 417 -14.04 7.65 10.77
N ASP A 418 -14.17 7.83 9.46
CA ASP A 418 -15.46 8.16 8.82
C ASP A 418 -16.27 6.90 8.48
N VAL A 419 -15.60 5.82 8.08
CA VAL A 419 -16.25 4.58 7.65
C VAL A 419 -15.56 3.34 8.22
N LEU A 420 -16.35 2.40 8.74
CA LEU A 420 -15.94 1.05 9.09
C LEU A 420 -16.48 0.07 8.06
N THR A 421 -15.63 -0.71 7.40
CA THR A 421 -16.06 -1.69 6.39
C THR A 421 -15.94 -3.12 6.89
N PHE A 422 -17.01 -3.92 6.69
CA PHE A 422 -17.04 -5.33 7.05
C PHE A 422 -17.47 -6.18 5.84
N THR A 423 -16.61 -7.10 5.43
CA THR A 423 -16.82 -7.94 4.25
C THR A 423 -17.17 -9.39 4.58
N SER A 424 -17.35 -9.73 5.86
CA SER A 424 -17.85 -11.02 6.34
C SER A 424 -18.16 -10.99 7.84
N SER A 425 -19.01 -11.89 8.33
CA SER A 425 -19.28 -12.10 9.77
C SER A 425 -17.99 -12.37 10.56
N ALA A 426 -17.06 -13.13 9.98
CA ALA A 426 -15.78 -13.43 10.62
C ALA A 426 -14.95 -12.18 10.88
N THR A 427 -14.98 -11.19 9.97
CA THR A 427 -14.27 -9.91 10.17
C THR A 427 -14.91 -9.08 11.28
N VAL A 428 -16.24 -9.12 11.43
CA VAL A 428 -16.94 -8.47 12.53
C VAL A 428 -16.50 -9.04 13.87
N HIS A 429 -16.64 -10.36 14.06
CA HIS A 429 -16.26 -11.04 15.32
C HIS A 429 -14.81 -10.75 15.71
N LYS A 430 -13.89 -10.86 14.75
CA LYS A 430 -12.47 -10.63 14.99
C LYS A 430 -12.13 -9.18 15.31
N PHE A 431 -12.76 -8.23 14.64
CA PHE A 431 -12.57 -6.81 14.89
C PHE A 431 -13.08 -6.43 16.28
N VAL A 432 -14.25 -6.94 16.68
CA VAL A 432 -14.79 -6.74 18.04
C VAL A 432 -13.88 -7.38 19.09
N ASN A 433 -13.36 -8.58 18.84
CA ASN A 433 -12.42 -9.23 19.75
C ASN A 433 -11.09 -8.46 19.87
N LEU A 434 -10.63 -7.84 18.79
CA LEU A 434 -9.39 -7.05 18.77
C LEU A 434 -9.52 -5.74 19.58
N LEU A 435 -10.66 -5.05 19.48
CA LEU A 435 -10.88 -3.75 20.12
C LEU A 435 -11.56 -3.82 21.48
N GLY A 436 -12.32 -4.88 21.74
CA GLY A 436 -13.29 -4.93 22.83
C GLY A 436 -14.64 -4.28 22.48
N ARG A 437 -15.73 -4.74 23.09
CA ARG A 437 -17.10 -4.30 22.78
C ARG A 437 -17.32 -2.81 22.99
N GLU A 438 -16.89 -2.26 24.11
CA GLU A 438 -17.09 -0.85 24.47
C GLU A 438 -16.46 0.08 23.43
N ARG A 439 -15.19 -0.19 23.08
CA ARG A 439 -14.46 0.62 22.10
C ARG A 439 -15.05 0.48 20.70
N PHE A 440 -15.51 -0.72 20.33
CA PHE A 440 -16.22 -0.94 19.07
C PHE A 440 -17.50 -0.11 18.99
N HIS A 441 -18.32 -0.09 20.05
CA HIS A 441 -19.54 0.72 20.10
C HIS A 441 -19.25 2.22 20.00
N ALA A 442 -18.27 2.72 20.76
CA ALA A 442 -17.88 4.13 20.70
C ALA A 442 -17.44 4.53 19.28
N LEU A 443 -16.66 3.68 18.62
CA LEU A 443 -16.19 3.91 17.25
C LEU A 443 -17.33 3.85 16.24
N ALA A 444 -18.22 2.86 16.33
CA ALA A 444 -19.36 2.70 15.43
C ALA A 444 -20.39 3.84 15.59
N ALA A 445 -20.53 4.42 16.77
CA ALA A 445 -21.39 5.58 16.98
C ALA A 445 -20.89 6.85 16.28
N GLY A 446 -19.57 6.98 16.09
CA GLY A 446 -18.93 8.12 15.42
C GLY A 446 -18.63 7.90 13.94
N SER A 447 -18.89 6.70 13.39
CA SER A 447 -18.54 6.31 12.03
C SER A 447 -19.74 5.74 11.28
N VAL A 448 -19.71 5.82 9.96
CA VAL A 448 -20.64 5.09 9.09
C VAL A 448 -20.20 3.63 9.01
N VAL A 449 -21.08 2.70 9.35
CA VAL A 449 -20.79 1.26 9.26
C VAL A 449 -21.30 0.70 7.94
N ALA A 450 -20.41 0.14 7.14
CA ALA A 450 -20.69 -0.46 5.85
C ALA A 450 -20.50 -1.98 5.90
N SER A 451 -21.55 -2.71 5.58
CA SER A 451 -21.61 -4.17 5.49
C SER A 451 -21.72 -4.62 4.05
N ILE A 452 -21.02 -5.69 3.68
CA ILE A 452 -21.10 -6.23 2.32
C ILE A 452 -22.45 -6.89 2.01
N GLY A 453 -23.20 -7.30 3.03
CA GLY A 453 -24.48 -7.97 2.80
C GLY A 453 -25.14 -8.50 4.08
N PRO A 454 -26.34 -9.12 3.95
CA PRO A 454 -27.27 -9.38 5.06
C PRO A 454 -26.71 -10.27 6.17
N ILE A 455 -25.90 -11.28 5.85
CA ILE A 455 -25.30 -12.15 6.86
C ILE A 455 -24.32 -11.37 7.76
N THR A 456 -23.54 -10.49 7.16
CA THR A 456 -22.59 -9.62 7.89
C THR A 456 -23.36 -8.57 8.69
N SER A 457 -24.44 -8.02 8.13
CA SER A 457 -25.35 -7.08 8.80
C SER A 457 -26.04 -7.70 10.01
N ALA A 458 -26.49 -8.96 9.91
CA ALA A 458 -27.07 -9.71 11.02
C ALA A 458 -26.05 -9.84 12.17
N THR A 459 -24.80 -10.20 11.85
CA THR A 459 -23.74 -10.29 12.85
C THR A 459 -23.44 -8.94 13.51
N LEU A 460 -23.43 -7.82 12.77
CA LEU A 460 -23.27 -6.49 13.35
C LEU A 460 -24.39 -6.16 14.35
N LYS A 461 -25.64 -6.54 14.01
CA LYS A 461 -26.80 -6.35 14.89
C LYS A 461 -26.73 -7.20 16.18
N GLU A 462 -26.12 -8.40 16.15
CA GLU A 462 -25.84 -9.19 17.37
C GLU A 462 -24.90 -8.45 18.35
N TYR A 463 -24.04 -7.59 17.80
CA TYR A 463 -23.22 -6.68 18.58
C TYR A 463 -23.88 -5.32 18.86
N GLY A 464 -25.16 -5.14 18.56
CA GLY A 464 -25.92 -3.91 18.81
C GLY A 464 -25.63 -2.77 17.83
N VAL A 465 -25.00 -3.04 16.68
CA VAL A 465 -24.66 -2.05 15.67
C VAL A 465 -25.44 -2.32 14.38
N ALA A 466 -26.27 -1.37 13.95
CA ALA A 466 -26.95 -1.43 12.66
C ALA A 466 -26.07 -0.78 11.57
N PRO A 467 -25.74 -1.47 10.47
CA PRO A 467 -25.01 -0.84 9.38
C PRO A 467 -25.90 0.17 8.66
N GLN A 468 -25.34 1.31 8.27
CA GLN A 468 -26.00 2.35 7.48
C GLN A 468 -25.88 2.07 5.97
N ILE A 469 -24.89 1.26 5.59
CA ILE A 469 -24.64 0.90 4.19
C ILE A 469 -24.65 -0.61 4.03
N GLU A 470 -25.53 -1.08 3.13
CA GLU A 470 -25.58 -2.46 2.66
C GLU A 470 -25.94 -2.43 1.16
N PRO A 471 -25.05 -2.87 0.25
CA PRO A 471 -25.35 -2.86 -1.18
C PRO A 471 -26.37 -3.95 -1.55
N LYS A 472 -27.02 -3.81 -2.71
CA LYS A 472 -27.97 -4.80 -3.23
C LYS A 472 -27.27 -6.08 -3.68
N ASP A 473 -26.11 -5.95 -4.31
CA ASP A 473 -25.24 -7.04 -4.73
C ASP A 473 -24.05 -7.12 -3.79
N TYR A 474 -23.71 -8.32 -3.33
CA TYR A 474 -22.75 -8.54 -2.23
C TYR A 474 -21.32 -8.66 -2.74
N THR A 475 -20.89 -7.67 -3.52
CA THR A 475 -19.55 -7.60 -4.11
C THR A 475 -18.73 -6.40 -3.60
N ILE A 476 -17.41 -6.47 -3.72
CA ILE A 476 -16.55 -5.35 -3.35
C ILE A 476 -16.83 -4.09 -4.16
N PRO A 477 -16.99 -4.14 -5.51
CA PRO A 477 -17.32 -2.93 -6.28
C PRO A 477 -18.61 -2.27 -5.82
N THR A 478 -19.69 -3.02 -5.64
CA THR A 478 -20.98 -2.47 -5.22
C THR A 478 -20.99 -1.92 -3.80
N LEU A 479 -20.17 -2.51 -2.90
CA LEU A 479 -19.94 -1.95 -1.56
C LEU A 479 -19.28 -0.55 -1.65
N VAL A 480 -18.26 -0.40 -2.51
CA VAL A 480 -17.60 0.90 -2.71
C VAL A 480 -18.55 1.90 -3.35
N GLU A 481 -19.34 1.51 -4.35
CA GLU A 481 -20.37 2.36 -4.97
C GLU A 481 -21.38 2.84 -3.92
N ALA A 482 -21.88 1.94 -3.07
CA ALA A 482 -22.81 2.31 -2.00
C ALA A 482 -22.18 3.27 -0.96
N ILE A 483 -20.89 3.13 -0.65
CA ILE A 483 -20.17 4.09 0.20
C ILE A 483 -20.06 5.45 -0.49
N VAL A 484 -19.68 5.47 -1.77
CA VAL A 484 -19.59 6.72 -2.56
C VAL A 484 -20.94 7.43 -2.61
N ASP A 485 -22.02 6.71 -2.88
CA ASP A 485 -23.37 7.28 -2.97
C ASP A 485 -23.87 7.82 -1.63
N TYR A 486 -23.50 7.19 -0.53
CA TYR A 486 -23.81 7.69 0.81
C TYR A 486 -23.21 9.08 1.08
N PHE A 487 -21.98 9.34 0.66
CA PHE A 487 -21.29 10.62 0.88
C PHE A 487 -21.52 11.65 -0.24
N ARG A 488 -22.18 11.30 -1.32
CA ARG A 488 -22.63 12.26 -2.36
C ARG A 488 -23.96 12.95 -2.02
N ARG A 489 -24.69 12.40 -1.06
CA ARG A 489 -25.95 13.00 -0.54
C ARG A 489 -25.63 14.14 0.43
#